data_f3c7343079c55c1267ad859833d47e7c
#
_entry.id   f3c7343079c55c1267ad859833d47e7c
#
_cell.length_a   1.000
_cell.length_b   1.000
_cell.length_c   1.000
_cell.angle_alpha   90.00
_cell.angle_beta   90.00
_cell.angle_gamma   90.00
#
_symmetry.space_group_name_H-M   'P 1'
#
loop_
_entity.id
_entity.type
_entity.pdbx_description
1 polymer ?
#
loop_
_entity_poly.entity_id
_entity_poly.type
_entity_poly.pdbx_seq_one_letter_code
_entity_poly.pdbx_strand_id
1 'polypeptide(L)'
;MKVELRLPAEALAGEPARPVVVDTNVALDLLIFSDPRTAPLRTLLAQGRLAWIATQVMRDELERVLAYPHIVSRMDFYRVDAAQVLTAFDAQARLVDIAPRVTYVCKDADDQKFIDLAAAHRAILLSKDKAVICMRKRLLTLDAHVATALVLDESVAAAAA
;
A
#
# COMPACT_ATOMS: atom_id res chain seq x y z
N MET A 1 -0.37 16.53 2.70
CA MET A 1 -0.99 16.16 3.99
C MET A 1 -0.35 14.87 4.48
N LYS A 2 -0.03 14.81 5.76
CA LYS A 2 0.63 13.66 6.36
C LYS A 2 -0.34 12.94 7.28
N VAL A 3 -0.63 11.68 7.00
CA VAL A 3 -1.50 10.83 7.83
C VAL A 3 -0.72 9.56 8.16
N GLU A 4 -0.37 9.41 9.43
CA GLU A 4 0.37 8.24 9.88
C GLU A 4 -0.56 7.27 10.60
N LEU A 5 -0.42 5.99 10.29
CA LEU A 5 -1.08 4.91 11.01
C LEU A 5 -0.06 4.21 11.89
N ARG A 6 -0.29 4.23 13.19
CA ARG A 6 0.61 3.61 14.17
C ARG A 6 0.23 2.15 14.39
N LEU A 7 1.21 1.28 14.30
CA LEU A 7 1.05 -0.14 14.57
C LEU A 7 2.06 -0.57 15.64
N PRO A 8 1.73 -1.60 16.44
CA PRO A 8 2.68 -2.09 17.45
C PRO A 8 4.01 -2.51 16.81
N ALA A 9 5.13 -2.16 17.45
CA ALA A 9 6.45 -2.54 16.96
C ALA A 9 6.64 -4.06 17.00
N GLU A 10 6.01 -4.74 17.96
CA GLU A 10 6.07 -6.19 18.09
C GLU A 10 4.74 -6.83 17.77
N ALA A 11 4.79 -7.99 17.10
CA ALA A 11 3.60 -8.76 16.77
C ALA A 11 3.00 -9.41 18.01
N LEU A 12 1.67 -9.43 18.07
CA LEU A 12 0.95 -10.25 19.05
C LEU A 12 0.94 -11.69 18.55
N ALA A 13 1.14 -12.63 19.47
CA ALA A 13 1.15 -14.06 19.12
C ALA A 13 -0.22 -14.48 18.54
N GLY A 14 -0.20 -15.17 17.41
CA GLY A 14 -1.41 -15.68 16.76
C GLY A 14 -2.21 -14.63 15.99
N GLU A 15 -1.72 -13.41 15.86
CA GLU A 15 -2.38 -12.37 15.09
C GLU A 15 -2.31 -12.69 13.59
N PRO A 16 -3.44 -12.68 12.85
CA PRO A 16 -3.41 -12.92 11.42
C PRO A 16 -2.78 -11.74 10.67
N ALA A 17 -2.23 -12.01 9.48
CA ALA A 17 -1.71 -10.97 8.62
C ALA A 17 -2.84 -10.01 8.22
N ARG A 18 -2.61 -8.71 8.37
CA ARG A 18 -3.59 -7.70 7.99
C ARG A 18 -3.40 -7.33 6.52
N PRO A 19 -4.47 -7.29 5.72
CA PRO A 19 -4.32 -6.91 4.31
C PRO A 19 -3.94 -5.45 4.17
N VAL A 20 -3.06 -5.16 3.22
CA VAL A 20 -2.65 -3.81 2.85
C VAL A 20 -2.76 -3.64 1.34
N VAL A 21 -3.35 -2.53 0.92
CA VAL A 21 -3.44 -2.10 -0.48
C VAL A 21 -2.50 -0.91 -0.63
N VAL A 22 -1.66 -0.94 -1.65
CA VAL A 22 -0.61 0.06 -1.85
C VAL A 22 -0.84 0.76 -3.18
N ASP A 23 -1.06 2.07 -3.14
CA ASP A 23 -1.17 2.91 -4.34
C ASP A 23 0.14 2.84 -5.14
N THR A 24 0.04 2.98 -6.45
CA THR A 24 1.18 2.86 -7.36
C THR A 24 2.37 3.73 -6.95
N ASN A 25 2.15 4.99 -6.56
CA ASN A 25 3.25 5.87 -6.14
C ASN A 25 3.97 5.38 -4.88
N VAL A 26 3.23 4.82 -3.93
CA VAL A 26 3.84 4.23 -2.72
C VAL A 26 4.56 2.93 -3.08
N ALA A 27 4.04 2.16 -4.02
CA ALA A 27 4.72 0.97 -4.52
C ALA A 27 6.07 1.33 -5.16
N LEU A 28 6.13 2.42 -5.92
CA LEU A 28 7.39 2.91 -6.49
C LEU A 28 8.38 3.32 -5.39
N ASP A 29 7.90 4.00 -4.35
CA ASP A 29 8.73 4.37 -3.19
C ASP A 29 9.33 3.14 -2.51
N LEU A 30 8.54 2.09 -2.39
CA LEU A 30 8.96 0.84 -1.76
C LEU A 30 9.95 0.05 -2.64
N LEU A 31 9.63 -0.10 -3.93
CA LEU A 31 10.31 -1.06 -4.81
C LEU A 31 11.51 -0.46 -5.56
N ILE A 32 11.51 0.85 -5.81
CA ILE A 32 12.57 1.51 -6.56
C ILE A 32 13.39 2.42 -5.65
N PHE A 33 12.72 3.38 -5.00
CA PHE A 33 13.39 4.51 -4.36
C PHE A 33 13.88 4.21 -2.95
N SER A 34 13.46 3.10 -2.36
CA SER A 34 13.78 2.72 -0.98
C SER A 34 13.56 3.89 -0.01
N ASP A 35 12.46 4.61 -0.21
CA ASP A 35 12.11 5.76 0.61
C ASP A 35 12.06 5.34 2.08
N PRO A 36 12.74 6.05 3.00
CA PRO A 36 12.74 5.69 4.42
C PRO A 36 11.35 5.59 5.04
N ARG A 37 10.37 6.32 4.50
CA ARG A 37 8.98 6.25 4.96
C ARG A 37 8.33 4.89 4.68
N THR A 38 8.89 4.10 3.76
CA THR A 38 8.41 2.75 3.47
C THR A 38 9.09 1.67 4.30
N ALA A 39 10.07 2.02 5.11
CA ALA A 39 10.78 1.03 5.93
C ALA A 39 9.85 0.25 6.87
N PRO A 40 8.89 0.86 7.59
CA PRO A 40 7.95 0.09 8.41
C PRO A 40 7.09 -0.87 7.58
N LEU A 41 6.64 -0.46 6.39
CA LEU A 41 5.89 -1.34 5.49
C LEU A 41 6.73 -2.55 5.09
N ARG A 42 7.98 -2.33 4.70
CA ARG A 42 8.90 -3.41 4.33
C ARG A 42 9.10 -4.39 5.49
N THR A 43 9.32 -3.88 6.69
CA THR A 43 9.49 -4.70 7.89
C THR A 43 8.25 -5.56 8.15
N LEU A 44 7.07 -4.97 8.11
CA LEU A 44 5.82 -5.67 8.40
C LEU A 44 5.48 -6.73 7.34
N LEU A 45 5.79 -6.46 6.07
CA LEU A 45 5.64 -7.46 5.00
C LEU A 45 6.61 -8.62 5.21
N ALA A 46 7.87 -8.34 5.54
CA ALA A 46 8.88 -9.38 5.78
C ALA A 46 8.53 -10.25 6.99
N GLN A 47 7.91 -9.67 8.02
CA GLN A 47 7.49 -10.40 9.21
C GLN A 47 6.17 -11.16 9.03
N GLY A 48 5.50 -11.02 7.88
CA GLY A 48 4.21 -11.64 7.66
C GLY A 48 3.06 -11.02 8.45
N ARG A 49 3.24 -9.82 8.99
CA ARG A 49 2.20 -9.10 9.74
C ARG A 49 1.25 -8.34 8.82
N LEU A 50 1.72 -7.96 7.64
CA LEU A 50 0.90 -7.41 6.57
C LEU A 50 0.96 -8.32 5.36
N ALA A 51 -0.17 -8.43 4.66
CA ALA A 51 -0.28 -9.13 3.40
C ALA A 51 -0.64 -8.12 2.31
N TRP A 52 0.27 -7.88 1.39
CA TRP A 52 0.03 -6.97 0.27
C TRP A 52 -0.89 -7.65 -0.73
N ILE A 53 -2.06 -7.07 -0.95
CA ILE A 53 -3.03 -7.55 -1.93
C ILE A 53 -3.18 -6.53 -3.06
N ALA A 54 -3.37 -7.00 -4.28
CA ALA A 54 -3.56 -6.18 -5.46
C ALA A 54 -4.40 -6.95 -6.48
N THR A 55 -4.94 -6.23 -7.46
CA THR A 55 -5.60 -6.86 -8.60
C THR A 55 -4.67 -6.85 -9.80
N GLN A 56 -5.03 -7.63 -10.83
CA GLN A 56 -4.27 -7.63 -12.09
C GLN A 56 -4.26 -6.23 -12.72
N VAL A 57 -5.36 -5.49 -12.61
CA VAL A 57 -5.45 -4.11 -13.15
C VAL A 57 -4.41 -3.20 -12.50
N MET A 58 -4.20 -3.35 -11.19
CA MET A 58 -3.17 -2.57 -10.47
C MET A 58 -1.76 -2.94 -10.91
N ARG A 59 -1.50 -4.23 -11.13
CA ARG A 59 -0.21 -4.68 -11.65
C ARG A 59 0.04 -4.15 -13.05
N ASP A 60 -0.98 -4.16 -13.90
CA ASP A 60 -0.88 -3.62 -15.26
C ASP A 60 -0.61 -2.12 -15.24
N GLU A 61 -1.22 -1.38 -14.31
CA GLU A 61 -0.93 0.05 -14.13
C GLU A 61 0.52 0.27 -13.72
N LEU A 62 1.02 -0.52 -12.77
CA LEU A 62 2.44 -0.44 -12.37
C LEU A 62 3.35 -0.66 -13.57
N GLU A 63 3.08 -1.67 -14.39
CA GLU A 63 3.86 -1.95 -15.58
C GLU A 63 3.86 -0.77 -16.57
N ARG A 64 2.69 -0.14 -16.79
CA ARG A 64 2.62 1.06 -17.64
C ARG A 64 3.42 2.23 -17.08
N VAL A 65 3.32 2.47 -15.78
CA VAL A 65 4.03 3.56 -15.11
C VAL A 65 5.56 3.36 -15.20
N LEU A 66 6.01 2.11 -15.13
CA LEU A 66 7.43 1.78 -15.26
C LEU A 66 7.99 2.11 -16.64
N ALA A 67 7.13 2.30 -17.65
CA ALA A 67 7.55 2.71 -19.00
C ALA A 67 7.55 4.24 -19.19
N TYR A 68 7.07 5.02 -18.23
CA TYR A 68 7.07 6.48 -18.35
C TYR A 68 8.51 7.01 -18.33
N PRO A 69 8.87 7.96 -19.25
CA PRO A 69 10.25 8.44 -19.37
C PRO A 69 10.87 8.93 -18.07
N HIS A 70 10.12 9.67 -17.25
CA HIS A 70 10.64 10.19 -15.98
C HIS A 70 10.85 9.08 -14.94
N ILE A 71 10.09 7.98 -15.01
CA ILE A 71 10.29 6.83 -14.14
C ILE A 71 11.49 6.00 -14.64
N VAL A 72 11.60 5.79 -15.94
CA VAL A 72 12.74 5.09 -16.53
C VAL A 72 14.05 5.80 -16.14
N SER A 73 14.09 7.12 -16.24
CA SER A 73 15.25 7.91 -15.86
C SER A 73 15.62 7.73 -14.39
N ARG A 74 14.62 7.70 -13.50
CA ARG A 74 14.87 7.49 -12.07
C ARG A 74 15.30 6.05 -11.77
N MET A 75 14.74 5.06 -12.46
CA MET A 75 15.16 3.67 -12.32
C MET A 75 16.62 3.48 -12.74
N ASP A 76 17.05 4.15 -13.82
CA ASP A 76 18.45 4.12 -14.26
C ASP A 76 19.37 4.64 -13.17
N PHE A 77 18.99 5.70 -12.48
CA PHE A 77 19.76 6.23 -11.36
C PHE A 77 19.91 5.21 -10.23
N TYR A 78 18.86 4.45 -9.93
CA TYR A 78 18.88 3.42 -8.88
C TYR A 78 19.36 2.06 -9.40
N ARG A 79 19.72 1.97 -10.67
CA ARG A 79 20.24 0.75 -11.32
C ARG A 79 19.28 -0.44 -11.21
N VAL A 80 17.99 -0.17 -11.42
CA VAL A 80 16.96 -1.20 -11.50
C VAL A 80 16.21 -1.06 -12.80
N ASP A 81 15.70 -2.17 -13.32
CA ASP A 81 14.86 -2.17 -14.51
C ASP A 81 13.43 -2.59 -14.19
N ALA A 82 12.53 -2.44 -15.16
CA ALA A 82 11.12 -2.75 -14.98
C ALA A 82 10.89 -4.23 -14.61
N ALA A 83 11.65 -5.13 -15.21
CA ALA A 83 11.54 -6.57 -14.92
C ALA A 83 11.87 -6.87 -13.47
N GLN A 84 12.90 -6.23 -12.92
CA GLN A 84 13.27 -6.39 -11.51
C GLN A 84 12.17 -5.88 -10.57
N VAL A 85 11.57 -4.73 -10.90
CA VAL A 85 10.49 -4.16 -10.09
C VAL A 85 9.26 -5.07 -10.10
N LEU A 86 8.87 -5.56 -11.27
CA LEU A 86 7.72 -6.47 -11.38
C LEU A 86 7.98 -7.81 -10.70
N THR A 87 9.20 -8.32 -10.76
CA THR A 87 9.57 -9.54 -10.03
C THR A 87 9.46 -9.34 -8.52
N ALA A 88 9.92 -8.19 -8.02
CA ALA A 88 9.81 -7.86 -6.60
C ALA A 88 8.35 -7.68 -6.17
N PHE A 89 7.52 -7.06 -7.01
CA PHE A 89 6.10 -6.95 -6.78
C PHE A 89 5.46 -8.34 -6.69
N ASP A 90 5.71 -9.20 -7.67
CA ASP A 90 5.13 -10.54 -7.73
C ASP A 90 5.55 -11.41 -6.53
N ALA A 91 6.74 -11.19 -5.99
CA ALA A 91 7.22 -11.91 -4.82
C ALA A 91 6.53 -11.47 -3.52
N GLN A 92 6.03 -10.24 -3.45
CA GLN A 92 5.48 -9.66 -2.22
C GLN A 92 3.97 -9.47 -2.24
N ALA A 93 3.38 -9.22 -3.41
CA ALA A 93 1.95 -8.99 -3.55
C ALA A 93 1.22 -10.23 -4.01
N ARG A 94 0.04 -10.46 -3.44
CA ARG A 94 -0.86 -11.52 -3.88
C ARG A 94 -1.97 -10.91 -4.72
N LEU A 95 -2.17 -11.44 -5.92
CA LEU A 95 -3.27 -11.02 -6.79
C LEU A 95 -4.59 -11.61 -6.30
N VAL A 96 -5.60 -10.75 -6.20
CA VAL A 96 -6.95 -11.10 -5.80
C VAL A 96 -7.95 -10.57 -6.84
N ASP A 97 -9.19 -11.01 -6.74
CA ASP A 97 -10.24 -10.60 -7.66
C ASP A 97 -10.56 -9.11 -7.51
N ILE A 98 -11.04 -8.51 -8.61
CA ILE A 98 -11.53 -7.13 -8.61
C ILE A 98 -12.68 -7.00 -7.63
N ALA A 99 -12.62 -6.00 -6.75
CA ALA A 99 -13.64 -5.77 -5.74
C ALA A 99 -14.85 -5.03 -6.32
N PRO A 100 -16.04 -5.26 -5.76
CA PRO A 100 -17.22 -4.46 -6.12
C PRO A 100 -16.99 -2.98 -5.82
N ARG A 101 -17.59 -2.13 -6.66
CA ARG A 101 -17.51 -0.69 -6.45
C ARG A 101 -18.26 -0.28 -5.20
N VAL A 102 -17.59 0.50 -4.32
CA VAL A 102 -18.24 1.04 -3.12
C VAL A 102 -19.11 2.25 -3.45
N THR A 103 -20.00 2.61 -2.53
CA THR A 103 -20.89 3.77 -2.68
C THR A 103 -20.13 5.09 -2.75
N TYR A 104 -19.01 5.18 -2.03
CA TYR A 104 -18.18 6.39 -2.01
C TYR A 104 -17.34 6.50 -3.27
N VAL A 105 -17.48 7.62 -3.99
CA VAL A 105 -16.81 7.85 -5.27
C VAL A 105 -15.62 8.76 -5.07
N CYS A 106 -14.45 8.31 -5.54
CA CYS A 106 -13.23 9.10 -5.52
C CYS A 106 -13.28 10.18 -6.62
N LYS A 107 -12.73 11.35 -6.32
CA LYS A 107 -12.61 12.44 -7.30
C LYS A 107 -11.76 12.03 -8.49
N ASP A 108 -10.74 11.21 -8.26
CA ASP A 108 -9.91 10.65 -9.32
C ASP A 108 -10.39 9.23 -9.61
N ALA A 109 -10.94 9.03 -10.80
CA ALA A 109 -11.47 7.72 -11.22
C ALA A 109 -10.38 6.63 -11.26
N ASP A 110 -9.14 7.01 -11.54
CA ASP A 110 -8.02 6.05 -11.59
C ASP A 110 -7.68 5.50 -10.21
N ASP A 111 -8.03 6.20 -9.13
CA ASP A 111 -7.78 5.76 -7.77
C ASP A 111 -8.92 4.94 -7.16
N GLN A 112 -10.08 4.92 -7.80
CA GLN A 112 -11.26 4.24 -7.28
C GLN A 112 -10.99 2.75 -6.99
N LYS A 113 -10.24 2.08 -7.84
CA LYS A 113 -9.93 0.66 -7.68
C LYS A 113 -9.21 0.33 -6.37
N PHE A 114 -8.33 1.23 -5.91
CA PHE A 114 -7.64 1.06 -4.62
C PHE A 114 -8.61 1.17 -3.46
N ILE A 115 -9.54 2.10 -3.55
CA ILE A 115 -10.57 2.33 -2.54
C ILE A 115 -11.51 1.13 -2.45
N ASP A 116 -11.98 0.64 -3.60
CA ASP A 116 -12.88 -0.50 -3.66
C ASP A 116 -12.23 -1.76 -3.06
N LEU A 117 -10.97 -2.00 -3.40
CA LEU A 117 -10.25 -3.17 -2.89
C LEU A 117 -10.02 -3.07 -1.38
N ALA A 118 -9.61 -1.90 -0.89
CA ALA A 118 -9.38 -1.69 0.53
C ALA A 118 -10.67 -1.90 1.34
N ALA A 119 -11.79 -1.39 0.85
CA ALA A 119 -13.09 -1.55 1.51
C ALA A 119 -13.52 -3.03 1.55
N ALA A 120 -13.37 -3.75 0.43
CA ALA A 120 -13.77 -5.16 0.34
C ALA A 120 -13.01 -6.05 1.33
N HIS A 121 -11.75 -5.76 1.57
CA HIS A 121 -10.88 -6.55 2.44
C HIS A 121 -10.67 -5.95 3.83
N ARG A 122 -11.32 -4.82 4.13
CA ARG A 122 -11.12 -4.07 5.39
C ARG A 122 -9.63 -3.82 5.62
N ALA A 123 -8.97 -3.39 4.55
CA ALA A 123 -7.51 -3.27 4.49
C ALA A 123 -7.02 -1.89 4.93
N ILE A 124 -5.72 -1.82 5.16
CA ILE A 124 -5.00 -0.55 5.20
C ILE A 124 -4.78 -0.14 3.75
N LEU A 125 -5.05 1.12 3.41
CA LEU A 125 -4.76 1.68 2.09
C LEU A 125 -3.67 2.75 2.24
N LEU A 126 -2.52 2.51 1.63
CA LEU A 126 -1.41 3.46 1.64
C LEU A 126 -1.39 4.25 0.34
N SER A 127 -1.54 5.56 0.46
CA SER A 127 -1.54 6.49 -0.67
C SER A 127 -1.06 7.86 -0.23
N LYS A 128 -0.40 8.57 -1.14
CA LYS A 128 -0.01 9.97 -0.95
C LYS A 128 -0.93 10.91 -1.72
N ASP A 129 -1.88 10.38 -2.47
CA ASP A 129 -2.79 11.15 -3.31
C ASP A 129 -3.87 11.82 -2.45
N LYS A 130 -4.04 13.12 -2.60
CA LYS A 130 -5.05 13.89 -1.87
C LYS A 130 -6.47 13.40 -2.16
N ALA A 131 -6.74 12.95 -3.39
CA ALA A 131 -8.05 12.43 -3.76
C ALA A 131 -8.42 11.17 -2.96
N VAL A 132 -7.43 10.37 -2.58
CA VAL A 132 -7.62 9.20 -1.73
C VAL A 132 -7.69 9.60 -0.25
N ILE A 133 -6.75 10.43 0.20
CA ILE A 133 -6.65 10.84 1.60
C ILE A 133 -7.92 11.56 2.08
N CYS A 134 -8.54 12.36 1.22
CA CYS A 134 -9.78 13.07 1.58
C CYS A 134 -10.95 12.13 1.84
N MET A 135 -10.87 10.87 1.43
CA MET A 135 -11.90 9.86 1.67
C MET A 135 -11.67 9.07 2.97
N ARG A 136 -10.64 9.40 3.73
CA ARG A 136 -10.23 8.64 4.91
C ARG A 136 -11.37 8.39 5.91
N LYS A 137 -12.13 9.43 6.25
CA LYS A 137 -13.22 9.30 7.23
C LYS A 137 -14.34 8.42 6.71
N ARG A 138 -14.66 8.52 5.42
CA ARG A 138 -15.70 7.69 4.79
C ARG A 138 -15.28 6.22 4.77
N LEU A 139 -14.04 5.97 4.39
CA LEU A 139 -13.53 4.59 4.33
C LEU A 139 -13.40 3.95 5.71
N LEU A 140 -13.16 4.76 6.75
CA LEU A 140 -13.12 4.25 8.11
C LEU A 140 -14.47 3.64 8.53
N THR A 141 -15.59 4.16 8.02
CA THR A 141 -16.91 3.56 8.27
C THR A 141 -17.05 2.16 7.68
N LEU A 142 -16.18 1.80 6.75
CA LEU A 142 -16.10 0.49 6.12
C LEU A 142 -14.92 -0.35 6.66
N ASP A 143 -14.34 0.06 7.78
CA ASP A 143 -13.18 -0.58 8.41
C ASP A 143 -11.92 -0.57 7.55
N ALA A 144 -11.83 0.33 6.56
CA ALA A 144 -10.62 0.53 5.76
C ALA A 144 -9.88 1.77 6.28
N HIS A 145 -8.57 1.62 6.50
CA HIS A 145 -7.75 2.67 7.11
C HIS A 145 -6.81 3.28 6.08
N VAL A 146 -7.04 4.54 5.72
CA VAL A 146 -6.19 5.27 4.78
C VAL A 146 -5.07 5.98 5.52
N ALA A 147 -3.84 5.83 5.04
CA ALA A 147 -2.67 6.52 5.59
C ALA A 147 -1.66 6.83 4.50
N THR A 148 -0.79 7.80 4.75
CA THR A 148 0.33 8.12 3.86
C THR A 148 1.57 7.30 4.21
N ALA A 149 1.69 6.85 5.45
CA ALA A 149 2.80 6.04 5.94
C ALA A 149 2.41 5.26 7.18
N LEU A 150 3.14 4.19 7.45
CA LEU A 150 3.02 3.40 8.67
C LEU A 150 4.13 3.78 9.63
N VAL A 151 3.81 3.73 10.92
CA VAL A 151 4.79 3.99 12.00
C VAL A 151 4.73 2.82 12.97
N LEU A 152 5.88 2.26 13.30
CA LEU A 152 5.99 1.25 14.34
C LEU A 152 6.12 1.94 15.69
N ASP A 153 5.20 1.64 16.59
CA ASP A 153 5.10 2.30 17.89
C ASP A 153 5.35 1.29 19.01
N GLU A 154 6.49 1.40 19.65
CA GLU A 154 6.88 0.50 20.74
C GLU A 154 5.99 0.65 21.97
N SER A 155 5.42 1.83 22.21
CA SER A 155 4.55 2.05 23.36
C SER A 155 3.22 1.30 23.25
N VAL A 156 2.74 1.06 22.04
CA VAL A 156 1.48 0.33 21.80
C VAL A 156 1.67 -1.16 22.12
N ALA A 157 2.80 -1.75 21.76
CA ALA A 157 3.07 -3.17 21.99
C ALA A 157 3.07 -3.51 23.48
N ALA A 158 3.65 -2.65 24.31
CA ALA A 158 3.71 -2.85 25.74
C ALA A 158 2.33 -2.87 26.39
N ALA A 159 1.39 -2.11 25.86
CA ALA A 159 0.03 -2.01 26.40
C ALA A 159 -0.83 -3.24 26.06
N ALA A 160 -0.43 -4.03 25.07
CA ALA A 160 -1.18 -5.21 24.63
C ALA A 160 -0.85 -6.48 25.41
N ALA A 161 0.16 -6.42 26.25
CA ALA A 161 0.64 -7.58 26.99
C ALA A 161 -0.24 -7.93 28.21
#